data_79bff4a1eba7cd888bd30ec31843c49f
#
_entry.id   79bff4a1eba7cd888bd30ec31843c49f
#
_cell.length_a   1.000
_cell.length_b   1.000
_cell.length_c   1.000
_cell.angle_alpha   90.00
_cell.angle_beta   90.00
_cell.angle_gamma   90.00
#
_symmetry.space_group_name_H-M   'P 1'
#
loop_
_entity.id
_entity.type
_entity.pdbx_description
1 polymer ?
#
loop_
_entity_poly.entity_id
_entity_poly.type
_entity_poly.pdbx_seq_one_letter_code
_entity_poly.pdbx_strand_id
1 'polypeptide(L)'
;MDFKQLQSFVTVVQEESFTQAAGRLFVSQSTVSTHIHQLESELNTKLILRTTKSLQITPKGRELYDYALNILELKQRMIQACSIESRRIIHLGASTIPSAYILPQLLADFGKLHQDIYFIIHQSDSQGIINGLKDGLFNLGFIGMSCEDSDFCCQPFCKDRMVVITPVNEHFLQYKQRKENVLPELLREPLILREKGSGSKKMADNFLAHSGIAENELQIVARVNDQETIKNLVAGGMGISIISEKAAHNFLQEKRLLAFELPQAFSERSLYLIYRKNYLLPSYVKEFLGFISQSKL
;
A
#
# COMPACT_ATOMS: atom_id res chain seq x y z
N MET A 1 -23.92 -11.17 23.04
CA MET A 1 -22.85 -10.55 22.24
C MET A 1 -22.79 -9.06 22.53
N ASP A 2 -21.60 -8.54 22.90
CA ASP A 2 -21.38 -7.12 23.18
C ASP A 2 -20.13 -6.58 22.45
N PHE A 3 -19.94 -5.25 22.52
CA PHE A 3 -18.81 -4.60 21.84
C PHE A 3 -17.43 -5.02 22.39
N LYS A 4 -17.33 -5.38 23.68
CA LYS A 4 -16.06 -5.81 24.27
C LYS A 4 -15.67 -7.19 23.77
N GLN A 5 -16.65 -8.08 23.63
CA GLN A 5 -16.46 -9.40 23.04
C GLN A 5 -16.03 -9.32 21.57
N LEU A 6 -16.70 -8.49 20.76
CA LEU A 6 -16.32 -8.25 19.37
C LEU A 6 -14.93 -7.65 19.28
N GLN A 7 -14.60 -6.66 20.13
CA GLN A 7 -13.28 -6.05 20.16
C GLN A 7 -12.19 -7.07 20.51
N SER A 8 -12.45 -7.93 21.53
CA SER A 8 -11.53 -9.00 21.90
C SER A 8 -11.30 -9.99 20.76
N PHE A 9 -12.37 -10.37 20.07
CA PHE A 9 -12.28 -11.27 18.92
C PHE A 9 -11.45 -10.67 17.78
N VAL A 10 -11.78 -9.45 17.37
CA VAL A 10 -11.03 -8.75 16.31
C VAL A 10 -9.55 -8.64 16.68
N THR A 11 -9.24 -8.24 17.92
CA THR A 11 -7.85 -8.08 18.37
C THR A 11 -7.10 -9.41 18.42
N VAL A 12 -7.75 -10.51 18.85
CA VAL A 12 -7.12 -11.85 18.83
C VAL A 12 -6.79 -12.30 17.41
N VAL A 13 -7.67 -12.01 16.45
CA VAL A 13 -7.42 -12.35 15.04
C VAL A 13 -6.27 -11.52 14.47
N GLN A 14 -6.19 -10.22 14.78
CA GLN A 14 -5.11 -9.33 14.33
C GLN A 14 -3.75 -9.68 14.91
N GLU A 15 -3.70 -9.99 16.21
CA GLU A 15 -2.45 -10.30 16.91
C GLU A 15 -2.04 -11.79 16.77
N GLU A 16 -2.91 -12.63 16.23
CA GLU A 16 -2.75 -14.10 16.17
C GLU A 16 -2.35 -14.71 17.52
N SER A 17 -2.67 -13.99 18.64
CA SER A 17 -2.24 -14.31 19.99
C SER A 17 -3.21 -13.77 21.04
N PHE A 18 -3.68 -14.65 21.92
CA PHE A 18 -4.51 -14.26 23.07
C PHE A 18 -3.76 -13.38 24.08
N THR A 19 -2.47 -13.63 24.26
CA THR A 19 -1.64 -12.87 25.21
C THR A 19 -1.34 -11.47 24.68
N GLN A 20 -0.99 -11.35 23.41
CA GLN A 20 -0.75 -10.04 22.78
C GLN A 20 -2.04 -9.22 22.70
N ALA A 21 -3.17 -9.85 22.33
CA ALA A 21 -4.47 -9.21 22.34
C ALA A 21 -4.85 -8.69 23.74
N ALA A 22 -4.61 -9.47 24.77
CA ALA A 22 -4.85 -9.06 26.15
C ALA A 22 -4.00 -7.83 26.55
N GLY A 23 -2.71 -7.83 26.19
CA GLY A 23 -1.82 -6.69 26.39
C GLY A 23 -2.31 -5.43 25.66
N ARG A 24 -2.70 -5.56 24.39
CA ARG A 24 -3.22 -4.44 23.57
C ARG A 24 -4.54 -3.88 24.11
N LEU A 25 -5.39 -4.73 24.71
CA LEU A 25 -6.68 -4.34 25.28
C LEU A 25 -6.60 -3.94 26.76
N PHE A 26 -5.43 -4.02 27.38
CA PHE A 26 -5.22 -3.76 28.82
C PHE A 26 -6.12 -4.59 29.73
N VAL A 27 -6.30 -5.88 29.41
CA VAL A 27 -7.06 -6.85 30.18
C VAL A 27 -6.27 -8.14 30.42
N SER A 28 -6.77 -9.05 31.26
CA SER A 28 -6.15 -10.36 31.44
C SER A 28 -6.39 -11.28 30.23
N GLN A 29 -5.47 -12.20 29.97
CA GLN A 29 -5.64 -13.23 28.92
C GLN A 29 -6.89 -14.11 29.17
N SER A 30 -7.21 -14.38 30.45
CA SER A 30 -8.42 -15.10 30.84
C SER A 30 -9.69 -14.32 30.45
N THR A 31 -9.71 -12.99 30.58
CA THR A 31 -10.82 -12.14 30.14
C THR A 31 -11.05 -12.27 28.64
N VAL A 32 -9.98 -12.15 27.85
CA VAL A 32 -10.06 -12.32 26.38
C VAL A 32 -10.58 -13.72 26.03
N SER A 33 -10.06 -14.77 26.68
CA SER A 33 -10.51 -16.14 26.46
C SER A 33 -12.00 -16.33 26.79
N THR A 34 -12.48 -15.71 27.87
CA THR A 34 -13.89 -15.73 28.27
C THR A 34 -14.76 -15.04 27.24
N HIS A 35 -14.35 -13.88 26.73
CA HIS A 35 -15.08 -13.16 25.68
C HIS A 35 -15.25 -14.01 24.41
N ILE A 36 -14.17 -14.67 23.96
CA ILE A 36 -14.24 -15.56 22.78
C ILE A 36 -15.16 -16.75 23.06
N HIS A 37 -15.03 -17.39 24.21
CA HIS A 37 -15.88 -18.53 24.57
C HIS A 37 -17.37 -18.15 24.62
N GLN A 38 -17.71 -16.97 25.16
CA GLN A 38 -19.08 -16.46 25.19
C GLN A 38 -19.63 -16.22 23.79
N LEU A 39 -18.84 -15.60 22.88
CA LEU A 39 -19.22 -15.43 21.47
C LEU A 39 -19.46 -16.78 20.77
N GLU A 40 -18.53 -17.73 20.93
CA GLU A 40 -18.67 -19.07 20.35
C GLU A 40 -19.91 -19.80 20.88
N SER A 41 -20.20 -19.66 22.17
CA SER A 41 -21.38 -20.28 22.83
C SER A 41 -22.67 -19.64 22.32
N GLU A 42 -22.74 -18.32 22.22
CA GLU A 42 -23.94 -17.60 21.73
C GLU A 42 -24.22 -17.91 20.26
N LEU A 43 -23.17 -17.99 19.43
CA LEU A 43 -23.28 -18.29 18.00
C LEU A 43 -23.32 -19.80 17.71
N ASN A 44 -23.20 -20.63 18.75
CA ASN A 44 -23.13 -22.08 18.65
C ASN A 44 -22.16 -22.57 17.57
N THR A 45 -20.99 -21.93 17.47
CA THR A 45 -19.96 -22.25 16.48
C THR A 45 -18.56 -21.92 16.97
N LYS A 46 -17.57 -22.63 16.47
CA LYS A 46 -16.16 -22.31 16.72
C LYS A 46 -15.68 -21.22 15.76
N LEU A 47 -15.10 -20.16 16.31
CA LEU A 47 -14.57 -19.02 15.58
C LEU A 47 -13.05 -19.12 15.41
N ILE A 48 -12.38 -19.71 16.40
CA ILE A 48 -10.93 -19.85 16.47
C ILE A 48 -10.58 -21.29 16.83
N LEU A 49 -9.66 -21.87 16.08
CA LEU A 49 -9.05 -23.18 16.39
C LEU A 49 -7.67 -22.91 16.99
N ARG A 50 -7.46 -23.47 18.19
CA ARG A 50 -6.16 -23.46 18.88
C ARG A 50 -5.44 -24.77 18.55
N THR A 51 -4.27 -24.66 17.93
CA THR A 51 -3.33 -25.77 17.82
C THR A 51 -2.14 -25.50 18.75
N THR A 52 -1.33 -26.50 19.02
CA THR A 52 -0.11 -26.34 19.84
C THR A 52 0.93 -25.41 19.23
N LYS A 53 0.79 -25.07 17.95
CA LYS A 53 1.77 -24.27 17.20
C LYS A 53 1.21 -22.98 16.57
N SER A 54 -0.12 -22.84 16.45
CA SER A 54 -0.72 -21.68 15.78
C SER A 54 -2.18 -21.46 16.18
N LEU A 55 -2.62 -20.23 16.03
CA LEU A 55 -4.01 -19.81 16.07
C LEU A 55 -4.54 -19.76 14.64
N GLN A 56 -5.67 -20.42 14.38
CA GLN A 56 -6.31 -20.40 13.08
C GLN A 56 -7.75 -19.91 13.19
N ILE A 57 -8.14 -18.99 12.32
CA ILE A 57 -9.51 -18.54 12.22
C ILE A 57 -10.32 -19.55 11.38
N THR A 58 -11.53 -19.89 11.83
CA THR A 58 -12.45 -20.74 11.05
C THR A 58 -13.10 -19.95 9.90
N PRO A 59 -13.74 -20.61 8.90
CA PRO A 59 -14.55 -19.91 7.90
C PRO A 59 -15.64 -19.04 8.52
N LYS A 60 -16.34 -19.54 9.56
CA LYS A 60 -17.35 -18.75 10.30
C LYS A 60 -16.72 -17.63 11.13
N GLY A 61 -15.52 -17.85 11.66
CA GLY A 61 -14.74 -16.79 12.30
C GLY A 61 -14.37 -15.68 11.32
N ARG A 62 -13.99 -16.01 10.07
CA ARG A 62 -13.69 -15.02 9.04
C ARG A 62 -14.92 -14.17 8.70
N GLU A 63 -16.07 -14.83 8.51
CA GLU A 63 -17.35 -14.14 8.28
C GLU A 63 -17.69 -13.18 9.45
N LEU A 64 -17.58 -13.67 10.70
CA LEU A 64 -17.82 -12.82 11.88
C LEU A 64 -16.82 -11.68 11.99
N TYR A 65 -15.55 -11.90 11.62
CA TYR A 65 -14.52 -10.85 11.65
C TYR A 65 -14.91 -9.65 10.79
N ASP A 66 -15.43 -9.89 9.58
CA ASP A 66 -15.88 -8.84 8.69
C ASP A 66 -17.08 -8.07 9.27
N TYR A 67 -18.07 -8.77 9.83
CA TYR A 67 -19.18 -8.13 10.54
C TYR A 67 -18.74 -7.36 11.78
N ALA A 68 -17.84 -7.93 12.57
CA ALA A 68 -17.33 -7.29 13.79
C ALA A 68 -16.60 -5.99 13.49
N LEU A 69 -15.78 -5.94 12.45
CA LEU A 69 -15.14 -4.70 12.01
C LEU A 69 -16.16 -3.63 11.60
N ASN A 70 -17.17 -4.00 10.83
CA ASN A 70 -18.24 -3.07 10.42
C ASN A 70 -19.03 -2.53 11.62
N ILE A 71 -19.35 -3.37 12.59
CA ILE A 71 -20.09 -2.99 13.81
C ILE A 71 -19.25 -2.06 14.67
N LEU A 72 -17.97 -2.35 14.87
CA LEU A 72 -17.06 -1.52 15.66
C LEU A 72 -16.82 -0.16 14.99
N GLU A 73 -16.67 -0.13 13.68
CA GLU A 73 -16.57 1.10 12.90
C GLU A 73 -17.86 1.92 12.97
N LEU A 74 -19.03 1.28 12.85
CA LEU A 74 -20.31 1.98 12.99
C LEU A 74 -20.49 2.58 14.38
N LYS A 75 -20.10 1.86 15.43
CA LYS A 75 -20.03 2.38 16.80
C LYS A 75 -19.14 3.61 16.88
N GLN A 76 -17.95 3.56 16.31
CA GLN A 76 -17.01 4.69 16.34
C GLN A 76 -17.57 5.92 15.60
N ARG A 77 -18.19 5.70 14.43
CA ARG A 77 -18.87 6.76 13.68
C ARG A 77 -20.03 7.39 14.45
N MET A 78 -20.82 6.57 15.15
CA MET A 78 -21.90 7.06 16.00
C MET A 78 -21.35 7.97 17.11
N ILE A 79 -20.28 7.57 17.79
CA ILE A 79 -19.62 8.38 18.81
C ILE A 79 -19.12 9.69 18.22
N GLN A 80 -18.46 9.65 17.07
CA GLN A 80 -17.96 10.83 16.35
C GLN A 80 -19.10 11.77 15.93
N ALA A 81 -20.18 11.23 15.38
CA ALA A 81 -21.35 12.02 14.96
C ALA A 81 -22.06 12.72 16.12
N CYS A 82 -22.00 12.13 17.32
CA CYS A 82 -22.55 12.71 18.54
C CYS A 82 -21.59 13.63 19.28
N SER A 83 -20.32 13.70 18.88
CA SER A 83 -19.33 14.62 19.46
C SER A 83 -19.44 16.00 18.82
N ILE A 84 -19.16 17.05 19.61
CA ILE A 84 -19.26 18.47 19.19
C ILE A 84 -18.24 18.83 18.11
N GLU A 85 -17.16 18.04 17.96
CA GLU A 85 -16.13 18.16 16.92
C GLU A 85 -16.23 17.01 15.88
N SER A 86 -17.31 16.97 15.10
CA SER A 86 -17.52 15.92 14.11
C SER A 86 -16.78 16.21 12.80
N ARG A 87 -15.44 16.05 12.79
CA ARG A 87 -14.69 16.00 11.54
C ARG A 87 -14.94 14.64 10.86
N ARG A 88 -15.27 14.68 9.58
CA ARG A 88 -15.36 13.47 8.74
C ARG A 88 -13.94 13.04 8.38
N ILE A 89 -13.46 11.95 8.98
CA ILE A 89 -12.08 11.49 8.79
C ILE A 89 -12.04 10.37 7.76
N ILE A 90 -11.20 10.50 6.75
CA ILE A 90 -10.89 9.44 5.78
C ILE A 90 -9.46 8.93 6.03
N HIS A 91 -9.35 7.67 6.45
CA HIS A 91 -8.06 7.00 6.62
C HIS A 91 -7.63 6.38 5.29
N LEU A 92 -6.50 6.82 4.77
CA LEU A 92 -5.92 6.35 3.52
C LEU A 92 -4.63 5.61 3.78
N GLY A 93 -4.50 4.42 3.23
CA GLY A 93 -3.22 3.75 3.11
C GLY A 93 -2.67 3.98 1.70
N ALA A 94 -1.41 4.37 1.55
CA ALA A 94 -0.84 4.61 0.23
C ALA A 94 0.59 4.12 0.11
N SER A 95 0.90 3.41 -0.98
CA SER A 95 2.27 3.09 -1.32
C SER A 95 3.00 4.33 -1.86
N THR A 96 4.32 4.26 -1.93
CA THR A 96 5.20 5.42 -2.15
C THR A 96 4.79 6.30 -3.34
N ILE A 97 4.51 5.71 -4.51
CA ILE A 97 4.19 6.51 -5.71
C ILE A 97 2.82 7.19 -5.60
N PRO A 98 1.72 6.50 -5.26
CA PRO A 98 0.46 7.17 -5.01
C PRO A 98 0.55 8.26 -3.94
N SER A 99 1.21 7.97 -2.80
CA SER A 99 1.31 8.90 -1.67
C SER A 99 2.01 10.20 -2.03
N ALA A 100 3.16 10.11 -2.70
CA ALA A 100 4.02 11.26 -2.95
C ALA A 100 3.66 12.05 -4.22
N TYR A 101 3.14 11.39 -5.26
CA TYR A 101 3.07 12.00 -6.60
C TYR A 101 1.65 12.07 -7.19
N ILE A 102 0.65 11.45 -6.55
CA ILE A 102 -0.73 11.43 -7.06
C ILE A 102 -1.72 11.99 -6.05
N LEU A 103 -1.73 11.45 -4.84
CA LEU A 103 -2.68 11.85 -3.80
C LEU A 103 -2.60 13.34 -3.45
N PRO A 104 -1.44 14.03 -3.38
CA PRO A 104 -1.40 15.44 -3.00
C PRO A 104 -2.32 16.32 -3.86
N GLN A 105 -2.28 16.17 -5.18
CA GLN A 105 -3.14 16.92 -6.08
C GLN A 105 -4.61 16.50 -5.95
N LEU A 106 -4.87 15.19 -5.92
CA LEU A 106 -6.22 14.63 -5.79
C LEU A 106 -6.91 15.10 -4.51
N LEU A 107 -6.20 15.08 -3.38
CA LEU A 107 -6.72 15.49 -2.09
C LEU A 107 -6.92 17.01 -2.00
N ALA A 108 -6.00 17.78 -2.60
CA ALA A 108 -6.14 19.24 -2.68
C ALA A 108 -7.40 19.63 -3.48
N ASP A 109 -7.68 18.95 -4.58
CA ASP A 109 -8.84 19.26 -5.40
C ASP A 109 -10.16 18.81 -4.75
N PHE A 110 -10.17 17.63 -4.12
CA PHE A 110 -11.33 17.17 -3.36
C PHE A 110 -11.58 18.04 -2.11
N GLY A 111 -10.53 18.42 -1.38
CA GLY A 111 -10.63 19.25 -0.18
C GLY A 111 -11.18 20.66 -0.44
N LYS A 112 -11.00 21.23 -1.65
CA LYS A 112 -11.64 22.50 -2.05
C LYS A 112 -13.17 22.39 -2.08
N LEU A 113 -13.69 21.20 -2.39
CA LEU A 113 -15.13 20.93 -2.49
C LEU A 113 -15.73 20.46 -1.15
N HIS A 114 -14.91 19.86 -0.27
CA HIS A 114 -15.32 19.21 0.97
C HIS A 114 -14.43 19.65 2.14
N GLN A 115 -14.60 20.87 2.61
CA GLN A 115 -13.77 21.49 3.68
C GLN A 115 -13.95 20.85 5.06
N ASP A 116 -15.02 20.09 5.27
CA ASP A 116 -15.35 19.36 6.50
C ASP A 116 -14.65 17.98 6.58
N ILE A 117 -13.97 17.55 5.53
CA ILE A 117 -13.28 16.26 5.46
C ILE A 117 -11.80 16.43 5.88
N TYR A 118 -11.38 15.54 6.78
CA TYR A 118 -9.99 15.43 7.22
C TYR A 118 -9.39 14.11 6.74
N PHE A 119 -8.21 14.18 6.14
CA PHE A 119 -7.49 13.01 5.66
C PHE A 119 -6.37 12.63 6.61
N ILE A 120 -6.27 11.33 6.92
CA ILE A 120 -5.11 10.73 7.57
C ILE A 120 -4.49 9.77 6.57
N ILE A 121 -3.24 10.04 6.17
CA ILE A 121 -2.53 9.27 5.16
C ILE A 121 -1.41 8.49 5.83
N HIS A 122 -1.43 7.17 5.69
CA HIS A 122 -0.37 6.28 6.12
C HIS A 122 0.39 5.74 4.92
N GLN A 123 1.69 5.99 4.87
CA GLN A 123 2.55 5.45 3.83
C GLN A 123 3.20 4.15 4.28
N SER A 124 3.14 3.14 3.40
CA SER A 124 3.84 1.85 3.56
C SER A 124 4.20 1.29 2.19
N ASP A 125 4.71 0.07 2.12
CA ASP A 125 4.76 -0.67 0.87
C ASP A 125 3.36 -1.22 0.49
N SER A 126 3.22 -1.76 -0.73
CA SER A 126 1.91 -2.24 -1.21
C SER A 126 1.36 -3.38 -0.35
N GLN A 127 2.21 -4.25 0.18
CA GLN A 127 1.78 -5.35 1.04
C GLN A 127 1.32 -4.86 2.41
N GLY A 128 2.03 -3.91 3.00
CA GLY A 128 1.65 -3.27 4.26
C GLY A 128 0.29 -2.56 4.17
N ILE A 129 0.00 -1.93 3.02
CA ILE A 129 -1.32 -1.31 2.79
C ILE A 129 -2.42 -2.37 2.71
N ILE A 130 -2.20 -3.50 2.02
CA ILE A 130 -3.16 -4.60 1.96
C ILE A 130 -3.43 -5.16 3.37
N ASN A 131 -2.38 -5.37 4.17
CA ASN A 131 -2.50 -5.85 5.54
C ASN A 131 -3.28 -4.85 6.42
N GLY A 132 -2.95 -3.56 6.35
CA GLY A 132 -3.67 -2.52 7.08
C GLY A 132 -5.16 -2.40 6.71
N LEU A 133 -5.52 -2.66 5.45
CA LEU A 133 -6.92 -2.78 5.05
C LEU A 133 -7.59 -4.02 5.66
N LYS A 134 -6.89 -5.17 5.72
CA LYS A 134 -7.39 -6.39 6.42
C LYS A 134 -7.67 -6.11 7.88
N ASP A 135 -6.80 -5.34 8.51
CA ASP A 135 -6.91 -4.97 9.92
C ASP A 135 -7.91 -3.82 10.19
N GLY A 136 -8.52 -3.27 9.13
CA GLY A 136 -9.47 -2.15 9.24
C GLY A 136 -8.83 -0.82 9.62
N LEU A 137 -7.52 -0.65 9.40
CA LEU A 137 -6.79 0.60 9.70
C LEU A 137 -7.08 1.70 8.66
N PHE A 138 -7.47 1.31 7.44
CA PHE A 138 -7.72 2.24 6.33
C PHE A 138 -9.11 2.02 5.75
N ASN A 139 -9.75 3.09 5.28
CA ASN A 139 -10.97 3.02 4.48
C ASN A 139 -10.66 2.63 3.03
N LEU A 140 -9.58 3.22 2.49
CA LEU A 140 -9.12 3.02 1.11
C LEU A 140 -7.62 2.83 1.09
N GLY A 141 -7.13 2.05 0.13
CA GLY A 141 -5.72 1.84 -0.16
C GLY A 141 -5.35 2.22 -1.59
N PHE A 142 -4.13 2.71 -1.77
CA PHE A 142 -3.55 3.05 -3.08
C PHE A 142 -2.22 2.32 -3.23
N ILE A 143 -2.16 1.36 -4.16
CA ILE A 143 -1.02 0.44 -4.27
C ILE A 143 -0.44 0.41 -5.68
N GLY A 144 0.84 0.03 -5.78
CA GLY A 144 1.59 -0.04 -7.03
C GLY A 144 1.58 -1.41 -7.71
N MET A 145 0.70 -2.32 -7.30
CA MET A 145 0.57 -3.68 -7.84
C MET A 145 -0.90 -4.12 -7.77
N SER A 146 -1.30 -5.07 -8.62
CA SER A 146 -2.63 -5.68 -8.51
C SER A 146 -2.77 -6.51 -7.24
N CYS A 147 -3.99 -6.62 -6.73
CA CYS A 147 -4.36 -7.50 -5.63
C CYS A 147 -5.40 -8.49 -6.13
N GLU A 148 -5.07 -9.78 -6.03
CA GLU A 148 -5.94 -10.89 -6.48
C GLU A 148 -6.79 -11.47 -5.34
N ASP A 149 -6.65 -10.93 -4.12
CA ASP A 149 -7.40 -11.37 -2.94
C ASP A 149 -8.89 -11.05 -3.12
N SER A 150 -9.74 -12.08 -3.03
CA SER A 150 -11.19 -11.99 -3.28
C SER A 150 -11.93 -11.06 -2.32
N ASP A 151 -11.35 -10.79 -1.15
CA ASP A 151 -11.94 -9.93 -0.12
C ASP A 151 -11.90 -8.44 -0.49
N PHE A 152 -11.13 -8.09 -1.52
CA PHE A 152 -10.95 -6.72 -1.95
C PHE A 152 -11.58 -6.41 -3.30
N CYS A 153 -12.06 -5.19 -3.44
CA CYS A 153 -12.24 -4.55 -4.73
C CYS A 153 -10.92 -3.87 -5.09
N CYS A 154 -10.29 -4.31 -6.19
CA CYS A 154 -9.04 -3.77 -6.69
C CYS A 154 -9.29 -3.24 -8.10
N GLN A 155 -9.17 -1.94 -8.31
CA GLN A 155 -9.44 -1.30 -9.60
C GLN A 155 -8.29 -0.37 -10.01
N PRO A 156 -7.87 -0.37 -11.28
CA PRO A 156 -6.86 0.56 -11.76
C PRO A 156 -7.42 1.99 -11.70
N PHE A 157 -6.62 2.95 -11.17
CA PHE A 157 -7.04 4.36 -11.07
C PHE A 157 -6.08 5.31 -11.77
N CYS A 158 -4.84 4.90 -12.00
CA CYS A 158 -3.83 5.74 -12.65
C CYS A 158 -2.81 4.88 -13.39
N LYS A 159 -2.34 5.38 -14.55
CA LYS A 159 -1.22 4.77 -15.27
C LYS A 159 0.11 5.38 -14.83
N ASP A 160 1.15 4.56 -14.80
CA ASP A 160 2.52 4.96 -14.49
C ASP A 160 3.49 4.24 -15.44
N ARG A 161 4.65 4.83 -15.65
CA ARG A 161 5.73 4.24 -16.45
C ARG A 161 6.98 4.06 -15.61
N MET A 162 7.70 2.98 -15.86
CA MET A 162 9.02 2.74 -15.29
C MET A 162 10.09 3.18 -16.29
N VAL A 163 11.12 3.84 -15.78
CA VAL A 163 12.27 4.32 -16.55
C VAL A 163 13.57 3.97 -15.83
N VAL A 164 14.65 3.81 -16.58
CA VAL A 164 16.00 3.78 -16.02
C VAL A 164 16.46 5.22 -15.85
N ILE A 165 16.86 5.60 -14.65
CA ILE A 165 17.44 6.93 -14.39
C ILE A 165 18.96 6.82 -14.20
N THR A 166 19.67 7.82 -14.73
CA THR A 166 21.14 7.92 -14.63
C THR A 166 21.55 9.34 -14.23
N PRO A 167 22.76 9.54 -13.71
CA PRO A 167 23.30 10.89 -13.53
C PRO A 167 23.49 11.60 -14.88
N VAL A 168 23.64 12.92 -14.82
CA VAL A 168 23.95 13.74 -16.01
C VAL A 168 25.47 13.91 -16.09
N ASN A 169 26.11 13.14 -16.96
CA ASN A 169 27.54 13.24 -17.25
C ASN A 169 27.81 12.88 -18.74
N GLU A 170 29.01 13.08 -19.23
CA GLU A 170 29.38 12.83 -20.63
C GLU A 170 29.10 11.38 -21.05
N HIS A 171 29.38 10.40 -20.18
CA HIS A 171 29.17 8.99 -20.43
C HIS A 171 27.70 8.68 -20.77
N PHE A 172 26.75 9.09 -19.92
CA PHE A 172 25.32 8.83 -20.14
C PHE A 172 24.71 9.77 -21.19
N LEU A 173 25.25 10.96 -21.41
CA LEU A 173 24.83 11.82 -22.51
C LEU A 173 25.15 11.21 -23.86
N GLN A 174 26.31 10.53 -24.01
CA GLN A 174 26.66 9.78 -25.22
C GLN A 174 25.65 8.63 -25.47
N TYR A 175 25.20 7.93 -24.43
CA TYR A 175 24.14 6.91 -24.56
C TYR A 175 22.82 7.52 -25.05
N LYS A 176 22.47 8.72 -24.57
CA LYS A 176 21.22 9.42 -24.97
C LYS A 176 21.21 9.81 -26.45
N GLN A 177 22.38 9.99 -27.06
CA GLN A 177 22.51 10.33 -28.48
C GLN A 177 22.46 9.13 -29.42
N ARG A 178 22.66 7.90 -28.90
CA ARG A 178 22.61 6.67 -29.70
C ARG A 178 21.17 6.35 -30.09
N LYS A 179 21.00 5.86 -31.31
CA LYS A 179 19.71 5.33 -31.81
C LYS A 179 19.48 3.84 -31.43
N GLU A 180 20.54 3.16 -31.01
CA GLU A 180 20.53 1.76 -30.64
C GLU A 180 20.00 1.57 -29.20
N ASN A 181 19.57 0.33 -28.91
CA ASN A 181 19.16 -0.03 -27.56
C ASN A 181 20.40 -0.10 -26.63
N VAL A 182 20.49 0.87 -25.72
CA VAL A 182 21.60 1.00 -24.76
C VAL A 182 21.32 0.31 -23.40
N LEU A 183 20.16 -0.33 -23.25
CA LEU A 183 19.79 -0.98 -21.98
C LEU A 183 20.77 -2.07 -21.53
N PRO A 184 21.32 -2.94 -22.43
CA PRO A 184 22.29 -3.95 -22.02
C PRO A 184 23.57 -3.35 -21.42
N GLU A 185 24.00 -2.19 -21.93
CA GLU A 185 25.15 -1.46 -21.39
C GLU A 185 24.81 -0.80 -20.05
N LEU A 186 23.65 -0.16 -19.96
CA LEU A 186 23.19 0.46 -18.73
C LEU A 186 23.06 -0.54 -17.57
N LEU A 187 22.61 -1.77 -17.83
CA LEU A 187 22.45 -2.79 -16.81
C LEU A 187 23.77 -3.35 -16.27
N ARG A 188 24.92 -3.00 -16.86
CA ARG A 188 26.25 -3.30 -16.33
C ARG A 188 26.77 -2.23 -15.36
N GLU A 189 26.10 -1.09 -15.30
CA GLU A 189 26.44 -0.02 -14.37
C GLU A 189 26.03 -0.37 -12.92
N PRO A 190 26.66 0.24 -11.91
CA PRO A 190 26.23 0.08 -10.52
C PRO A 190 24.76 0.40 -10.36
N LEU A 191 23.98 -0.51 -9.75
CA LEU A 191 22.53 -0.44 -9.66
C LEU A 191 22.05 -0.20 -8.24
N ILE A 192 21.17 0.78 -8.07
CA ILE A 192 20.45 1.07 -6.83
C ILE A 192 19.04 0.50 -6.98
N LEU A 193 18.64 -0.42 -6.11
CA LEU A 193 17.33 -1.08 -6.16
C LEU A 193 16.42 -0.65 -5.00
N ARG A 194 15.11 -0.83 -5.21
CA ARG A 194 14.11 -0.75 -4.16
C ARG A 194 14.15 -1.97 -3.23
N GLU A 195 13.62 -1.80 -2.04
CA GLU A 195 13.41 -2.86 -1.04
C GLU A 195 12.43 -3.94 -1.54
N LYS A 196 12.45 -5.12 -0.89
CA LYS A 196 11.46 -6.18 -1.10
C LYS A 196 10.06 -5.70 -0.68
N GLY A 197 9.00 -6.14 -1.37
CA GLY A 197 7.61 -5.72 -1.10
C GLY A 197 7.15 -4.49 -1.90
N SER A 198 8.07 -3.74 -2.50
CA SER A 198 7.76 -2.60 -3.36
C SER A 198 7.25 -3.05 -4.74
N GLY A 199 6.13 -2.47 -5.20
CA GLY A 199 5.62 -2.71 -6.56
C GLY A 199 6.62 -2.32 -7.66
N SER A 200 7.45 -1.29 -7.43
CA SER A 200 8.52 -0.90 -8.36
C SER A 200 9.64 -1.95 -8.43
N LYS A 201 9.98 -2.59 -7.29
CA LYS A 201 10.94 -3.69 -7.26
C LYS A 201 10.43 -4.88 -8.07
N LYS A 202 9.17 -5.27 -7.89
CA LYS A 202 8.55 -6.37 -8.67
C LYS A 202 8.60 -6.11 -10.17
N MET A 203 8.37 -4.87 -10.62
CA MET A 203 8.48 -4.50 -12.03
C MET A 203 9.92 -4.57 -12.55
N ALA A 204 10.88 -4.03 -11.78
CA ALA A 204 12.30 -4.11 -12.12
C ALA A 204 12.77 -5.57 -12.21
N ASP A 205 12.38 -6.43 -11.26
CA ASP A 205 12.73 -7.86 -11.27
C ASP A 205 12.17 -8.59 -12.50
N ASN A 206 10.93 -8.31 -12.87
CA ASN A 206 10.32 -8.88 -14.07
C ASN A 206 11.08 -8.48 -15.35
N PHE A 207 11.50 -7.21 -15.43
CA PHE A 207 12.31 -6.73 -16.55
C PHE A 207 13.68 -7.40 -16.59
N LEU A 208 14.38 -7.48 -15.48
CA LEU A 208 15.70 -8.09 -15.37
C LEU A 208 15.65 -9.59 -15.71
N ALA A 209 14.68 -10.32 -15.17
CA ALA A 209 14.48 -11.74 -15.46
C ALA A 209 14.20 -11.98 -16.96
N HIS A 210 13.36 -11.14 -17.58
CA HIS A 210 13.10 -11.25 -19.03
C HIS A 210 14.32 -10.92 -19.89
N SER A 211 15.18 -10.02 -19.41
CA SER A 211 16.46 -9.68 -20.06
C SER A 211 17.51 -10.80 -19.90
N GLY A 212 17.18 -11.91 -19.22
CA GLY A 212 18.08 -13.02 -18.96
C GLY A 212 19.18 -12.72 -17.95
N ILE A 213 19.02 -11.64 -17.16
CA ILE A 213 20.01 -11.20 -16.18
C ILE A 213 19.56 -11.62 -14.78
N ALA A 214 20.34 -12.48 -14.14
CA ALA A 214 20.11 -12.88 -12.77
C ALA A 214 20.59 -11.78 -11.79
N GLU A 215 19.91 -11.64 -10.66
CA GLU A 215 20.24 -10.59 -9.68
C GLU A 215 21.69 -10.66 -9.16
N ASN A 216 22.27 -11.85 -9.12
CA ASN A 216 23.67 -12.08 -8.75
C ASN A 216 24.70 -11.63 -9.80
N GLU A 217 24.26 -11.34 -11.02
CA GLU A 217 25.10 -10.80 -12.10
C GLU A 217 25.12 -9.26 -12.09
N LEU A 218 24.25 -8.64 -11.30
CA LEU A 218 24.14 -7.19 -11.19
C LEU A 218 25.09 -6.64 -10.12
N GLN A 219 25.71 -5.53 -10.40
CA GLN A 219 26.50 -4.79 -9.42
C GLN A 219 25.56 -3.93 -8.54
N ILE A 220 24.87 -4.57 -7.57
CA ILE A 220 23.98 -3.83 -6.66
C ILE A 220 24.80 -3.11 -5.60
N VAL A 221 24.74 -1.79 -5.60
CA VAL A 221 25.50 -0.92 -4.67
C VAL A 221 24.67 -0.42 -3.50
N ALA A 222 23.32 -0.40 -3.63
CA ALA A 222 22.42 -0.02 -2.53
C ALA A 222 21.01 -0.60 -2.70
N ARG A 223 20.31 -0.78 -1.56
CA ARG A 223 18.86 -1.02 -1.49
C ARG A 223 18.24 0.04 -0.62
N VAL A 224 17.23 0.73 -1.17
CA VAL A 224 16.66 1.93 -0.55
C VAL A 224 15.12 1.88 -0.64
N ASN A 225 14.44 2.24 0.43
CA ASN A 225 12.97 2.26 0.50
C ASN A 225 12.35 3.63 0.16
N ASP A 226 13.16 4.65 -0.04
CA ASP A 226 12.73 6.01 -0.35
C ASP A 226 13.14 6.46 -1.75
N GLN A 227 12.19 7.03 -2.50
CA GLN A 227 12.41 7.47 -3.90
C GLN A 227 13.29 8.72 -3.98
N GLU A 228 13.15 9.65 -3.01
CA GLU A 228 13.96 10.87 -2.99
C GLU A 228 15.44 10.54 -2.75
N THR A 229 15.70 9.62 -1.81
CA THR A 229 17.04 9.12 -1.55
C THR A 229 17.65 8.46 -2.80
N ILE A 230 16.87 7.61 -3.51
CA ILE A 230 17.35 6.98 -4.76
C ILE A 230 17.73 8.05 -5.80
N LYS A 231 16.86 9.02 -6.04
CA LYS A 231 17.13 10.09 -7.02
C LYS A 231 18.40 10.88 -6.68
N ASN A 232 18.57 11.22 -5.39
CA ASN A 232 19.76 11.96 -4.95
C ASN A 232 21.04 11.12 -5.08
N LEU A 233 21.01 9.82 -4.75
CA LEU A 233 22.14 8.92 -4.93
C LEU A 233 22.55 8.78 -6.40
N VAL A 234 21.53 8.63 -7.29
CA VAL A 234 21.77 8.57 -8.73
C VAL A 234 22.32 9.91 -9.24
N ALA A 235 21.73 11.04 -8.87
CA ALA A 235 22.22 12.36 -9.26
C ALA A 235 23.64 12.65 -8.75
N GLY A 236 24.00 12.07 -7.60
CA GLY A 236 25.36 12.11 -7.04
C GLY A 236 26.35 11.15 -7.70
N GLY A 237 25.94 10.36 -8.70
CA GLY A 237 26.83 9.46 -9.45
C GLY A 237 27.12 8.12 -8.80
N MET A 238 26.34 7.69 -7.77
CA MET A 238 26.55 6.40 -7.11
C MET A 238 26.20 5.20 -8.01
N GLY A 239 25.37 5.41 -9.03
CA GLY A 239 24.92 4.39 -9.96
C GLY A 239 23.66 4.81 -10.69
N ILE A 240 22.94 3.84 -11.22
CA ILE A 240 21.67 4.01 -11.92
C ILE A 240 20.53 3.36 -11.13
N SER A 241 19.25 3.63 -11.50
CA SER A 241 18.12 2.95 -10.88
C SER A 241 16.94 2.80 -11.86
N ILE A 242 16.05 1.86 -11.56
CA ILE A 242 14.79 1.66 -12.31
C ILE A 242 13.65 2.15 -11.39
N ILE A 243 13.04 3.27 -11.73
CA ILE A 243 11.99 3.91 -10.91
C ILE A 243 10.80 4.37 -11.75
N SER A 244 9.74 4.82 -11.07
CA SER A 244 8.60 5.47 -11.69
C SER A 244 9.01 6.79 -12.37
N GLU A 245 8.53 7.02 -13.59
CA GLU A 245 8.72 8.29 -14.31
C GLU A 245 8.08 9.46 -13.55
N LYS A 246 6.92 9.23 -12.90
CA LYS A 246 6.29 10.25 -12.04
C LYS A 246 7.21 10.65 -10.87
N ALA A 247 7.95 9.70 -10.30
CA ALA A 247 8.92 10.01 -9.25
C ALA A 247 10.14 10.77 -9.78
N ALA A 248 10.60 10.45 -11.00
CA ALA A 248 11.77 11.09 -11.61
C ALA A 248 11.47 12.50 -12.15
N HIS A 249 10.18 12.83 -12.39
CA HIS A 249 9.74 13.99 -13.17
C HIS A 249 10.44 15.31 -12.80
N ASN A 250 10.48 15.68 -11.54
CA ASN A 250 11.08 16.94 -11.09
C ASN A 250 12.58 16.99 -11.41
N PHE A 251 13.33 15.92 -11.11
CA PHE A 251 14.76 15.85 -11.39
C PHE A 251 15.08 15.84 -12.89
N LEU A 252 14.18 15.27 -13.70
CA LEU A 252 14.30 15.31 -15.16
C LEU A 252 14.09 16.74 -15.69
N GLN A 253 13.07 17.45 -15.20
CA GLN A 253 12.83 18.86 -15.56
C GLN A 253 13.99 19.77 -15.15
N GLU A 254 14.56 19.54 -13.95
CA GLU A 254 15.72 20.25 -13.41
C GLU A 254 17.04 19.84 -14.09
N LYS A 255 17.01 18.89 -15.04
CA LYS A 255 18.19 18.32 -15.71
C LYS A 255 19.24 17.75 -14.75
N ARG A 256 18.81 17.21 -13.63
CA ARG A 256 19.66 16.55 -12.63
C ARG A 256 19.82 15.05 -12.90
N LEU A 257 18.90 14.48 -13.70
CA LEU A 257 18.91 13.08 -14.12
C LEU A 257 18.64 13.00 -15.62
N LEU A 258 19.06 11.88 -16.22
CA LEU A 258 18.60 11.43 -17.52
C LEU A 258 17.67 10.25 -17.33
N ALA A 259 16.69 10.07 -18.23
CA ALA A 259 15.82 8.90 -18.24
C ALA A 259 16.00 8.12 -19.54
N PHE A 260 15.99 6.80 -19.46
CA PHE A 260 15.99 5.88 -20.58
C PHE A 260 14.74 5.00 -20.50
N GLU A 261 14.07 4.84 -21.64
CA GLU A 261 12.83 4.08 -21.69
C GLU A 261 13.11 2.58 -21.60
N LEU A 262 12.26 1.86 -20.87
CA LEU A 262 12.18 0.41 -20.89
C LEU A 262 11.31 -0.06 -22.07
N PRO A 263 11.48 -1.29 -22.56
CA PRO A 263 10.55 -1.86 -23.53
C PRO A 263 9.10 -1.79 -23.02
N GLN A 264 8.16 -1.47 -23.91
CA GLN A 264 6.76 -1.17 -23.54
C GLN A 264 6.13 -2.22 -22.63
N ALA A 265 6.40 -3.52 -22.87
CA ALA A 265 5.90 -4.62 -22.06
C ALA A 265 6.34 -4.57 -20.58
N PHE A 266 7.40 -3.84 -20.23
CA PHE A 266 7.97 -3.71 -18.90
C PHE A 266 7.96 -2.30 -18.34
N SER A 267 7.59 -1.32 -19.16
CA SER A 267 7.54 0.08 -18.75
C SER A 267 6.19 0.45 -18.16
N GLU A 268 5.09 0.02 -18.77
CA GLU A 268 3.74 0.44 -18.36
C GLU A 268 3.24 -0.39 -17.18
N ARG A 269 2.63 0.28 -16.20
CA ARG A 269 1.91 -0.34 -15.11
C ARG A 269 0.69 0.47 -14.74
N SER A 270 -0.28 -0.21 -14.11
CA SER A 270 -1.38 0.45 -13.44
C SER A 270 -1.09 0.58 -11.95
N LEU A 271 -1.52 1.69 -11.37
CA LEU A 271 -1.65 1.87 -9.94
C LEU A 271 -3.10 1.61 -9.57
N TYR A 272 -3.31 1.01 -8.40
CA TYR A 272 -4.61 0.46 -8.04
C TYR A 272 -5.16 1.13 -6.79
N LEU A 273 -6.45 1.43 -6.83
CA LEU A 273 -7.28 1.74 -5.69
C LEU A 273 -7.86 0.43 -5.16
N ILE A 274 -7.75 0.21 -3.86
CA ILE A 274 -8.18 -1.02 -3.21
C ILE A 274 -8.99 -0.71 -1.95
N TYR A 275 -10.08 -1.47 -1.72
CA TYR A 275 -10.88 -1.41 -0.50
C TYR A 275 -11.60 -2.74 -0.26
N ARG A 276 -12.05 -3.00 0.97
CA ARG A 276 -12.74 -4.26 1.31
C ARG A 276 -14.14 -4.29 0.70
N LYS A 277 -14.50 -5.39 0.03
CA LYS A 277 -15.81 -5.57 -0.61
C LYS A 277 -16.97 -5.52 0.38
N ASN A 278 -16.79 -6.22 1.49
CA ASN A 278 -17.84 -6.41 2.50
C ASN A 278 -17.82 -5.34 3.61
N TYR A 279 -17.10 -4.23 3.38
CA TYR A 279 -16.97 -3.16 4.36
C TYR A 279 -17.92 -2.01 4.04
N LEU A 280 -18.73 -1.61 5.04
CA LEU A 280 -19.67 -0.49 4.91
C LEU A 280 -18.94 0.85 4.94
N LEU A 281 -18.50 1.30 3.76
CA LEU A 281 -17.86 2.61 3.63
C LEU A 281 -18.86 3.74 3.98
N PRO A 282 -18.41 4.74 4.78
CA PRO A 282 -19.17 5.98 5.01
C PRO A 282 -19.56 6.70 3.72
N SER A 283 -20.64 7.49 3.75
CA SER A 283 -21.11 8.24 2.56
C SER A 283 -20.02 9.15 1.98
N TYR A 284 -19.30 9.88 2.85
CA TYR A 284 -18.21 10.77 2.44
C TYR A 284 -17.00 10.04 1.84
N VAL A 285 -16.75 8.78 2.24
CA VAL A 285 -15.74 7.95 1.59
C VAL A 285 -16.20 7.49 0.20
N LYS A 286 -17.50 7.18 0.04
CA LYS A 286 -18.09 6.86 -1.26
C LYS A 286 -18.08 8.07 -2.20
N GLU A 287 -18.32 9.27 -1.68
CA GLU A 287 -18.20 10.52 -2.43
C GLU A 287 -16.77 10.70 -2.95
N PHE A 288 -15.76 10.45 -2.10
CA PHE A 288 -14.36 10.48 -2.51
C PHE A 288 -14.02 9.42 -3.56
N LEU A 289 -14.54 8.18 -3.42
CA LEU A 289 -14.42 7.13 -4.45
C LEU A 289 -15.01 7.58 -5.80
N GLY A 290 -16.19 8.19 -5.77
CA GLY A 290 -16.82 8.74 -6.98
C GLY A 290 -15.99 9.84 -7.63
N PHE A 291 -15.38 10.72 -6.83
CA PHE A 291 -14.48 11.76 -7.29
C PHE A 291 -13.24 11.18 -7.99
N ILE A 292 -12.58 10.17 -7.36
CA ILE A 292 -11.43 9.49 -7.96
C ILE A 292 -11.78 8.89 -9.33
N SER A 293 -12.95 8.25 -9.45
CA SER A 293 -13.38 7.60 -10.69
C SER A 293 -13.62 8.59 -11.83
N GLN A 294 -13.92 9.86 -11.53
CA GLN A 294 -14.14 10.92 -12.51
C GLN A 294 -12.85 11.70 -12.82
N SER A 295 -11.83 11.60 -11.98
CA SER A 295 -10.56 12.28 -12.17
C SER A 295 -9.77 11.65 -13.30
N LYS A 296 -9.30 12.46 -14.25
CA LYS A 296 -8.39 12.03 -15.32
C LYS A 296 -6.95 12.02 -14.76
N LEU A 297 -6.52 10.90 -14.20
CA LEU A 297 -5.19 10.71 -13.58
C LEU A 297 -4.22 9.97 -14.50
#